data_620f14dcb484d827293eb2eef009c4f6
#
_entry.id   620f14dcb484d827293eb2eef009c4f6
#
_cell.length_a   1.000
_cell.length_b   1.000
_cell.length_c   1.000
_cell.angle_alpha   90.00
_cell.angle_beta   90.00
_cell.angle_gamma   90.00
#
_symmetry.space_group_name_H-M   'P 1'
#
loop_
_entity.id
_entity.type
_entity.pdbx_description
1 polymer ?
#
loop_
_entity_poly.entity_id
_entity_poly.type
_entity_poly.pdbx_seq_one_letter_code
_entity_poly.pdbx_strand_id
1 'polypeptide(L)'
;MLFRSRTAVEGAEDSETLPVEDLKARSLCEKDAVVAISASGYAPYCVAALKYARSVGALAISLSCNTGARTSREADIAIEAPTGGEVLSGSTRLKAGTATKLILNMLSTGSMVQLGKCYKNLMVDVKATNVKLRDRSIRITMNATGLDRDAAEALYERSGGIKQAIVMHETGAAREQAEDALKACGGSVRGAIAAIRRG
;
A
#
# COMPACT_ATOMS: atom_id res chain seq x y z
N MET A 1 14.48 -1.62 0.24
CA MET A 1 13.93 -2.70 -0.60
C MET A 1 14.84 -2.88 -1.79
N LEU A 2 15.70 -3.90 -1.77
CA LEU A 2 16.62 -4.21 -2.86
C LEU A 2 15.96 -5.24 -3.76
N PHE A 3 15.64 -4.83 -4.99
CA PHE A 3 15.04 -5.73 -5.96
C PHE A 3 16.11 -6.50 -6.72
N ARG A 4 16.02 -7.81 -6.76
CA ARG A 4 16.68 -8.66 -7.76
C ARG A 4 16.05 -8.53 -9.16
N SER A 5 15.31 -7.45 -9.44
CA SER A 5 14.53 -7.29 -10.67
C SER A 5 15.35 -6.90 -11.90
N ARG A 6 16.67 -6.77 -11.78
CA ARG A 6 17.53 -6.36 -12.90
C ARG A 6 18.01 -7.51 -13.78
N THR A 7 17.96 -8.75 -13.26
CA THR A 7 18.36 -9.95 -14.03
C THR A 7 17.43 -11.08 -13.65
N ALA A 8 16.72 -11.65 -14.62
CA ALA A 8 15.94 -12.84 -14.40
C ALA A 8 16.88 -14.01 -14.03
N VAL A 9 16.55 -14.74 -13.00
CA VAL A 9 17.22 -15.98 -12.63
C VAL A 9 16.39 -17.11 -13.23
N GLU A 10 16.87 -17.68 -14.34
CA GLU A 10 16.20 -18.80 -14.99
C GLU A 10 16.07 -19.98 -14.02
N GLY A 11 14.91 -20.66 -14.04
CA GLY A 11 14.61 -21.79 -13.17
C GLY A 11 14.30 -21.43 -11.71
N ALA A 12 14.38 -20.16 -11.29
CA ALA A 12 14.04 -19.77 -9.93
C ALA A 12 12.59 -20.08 -9.57
N GLU A 13 11.66 -19.99 -10.54
CA GLU A 13 10.23 -20.24 -10.33
C GLU A 13 9.92 -21.70 -9.97
N ASP A 14 10.80 -22.64 -10.33
CA ASP A 14 10.66 -24.08 -10.05
C ASP A 14 11.29 -24.50 -8.70
N SER A 15 12.03 -23.61 -8.04
CA SER A 15 12.68 -23.89 -6.78
C SER A 15 11.70 -23.83 -5.61
N GLU A 16 11.70 -24.88 -4.78
CA GLU A 16 10.96 -24.91 -3.50
C GLU A 16 11.84 -24.43 -2.31
N THR A 17 13.16 -24.39 -2.44
CA THR A 17 14.09 -24.02 -1.36
C THR A 17 14.44 -22.56 -1.38
N LEU A 18 14.68 -21.98 -2.56
CA LEU A 18 15.10 -20.60 -2.76
C LEU A 18 14.17 -19.56 -2.10
N PRO A 19 12.81 -19.69 -2.19
CA PRO A 19 11.94 -18.71 -1.55
C PRO A 19 12.04 -18.72 -0.03
N VAL A 20 12.32 -19.88 0.57
CA VAL A 20 12.53 -19.97 2.02
C VAL A 20 13.81 -19.25 2.44
N GLU A 21 14.90 -19.42 1.68
CA GLU A 21 16.15 -18.71 1.89
C GLU A 21 15.99 -17.20 1.73
N ASP A 22 15.31 -16.78 0.66
CA ASP A 22 15.04 -15.38 0.37
C ASP A 22 14.20 -14.69 1.48
N LEU A 23 13.21 -15.38 2.02
CA LEU A 23 12.36 -14.87 3.09
C LEU A 23 13.08 -14.88 4.45
N LYS A 24 13.87 -15.91 4.74
CA LYS A 24 14.76 -15.93 5.93
C LYS A 24 15.76 -14.80 5.91
N ALA A 25 16.38 -14.54 4.77
CA ALA A 25 17.34 -13.45 4.61
C ALA A 25 16.72 -12.05 4.85
N ARG A 26 15.39 -11.95 4.80
CA ARG A 26 14.61 -10.74 5.12
C ARG A 26 14.04 -10.73 6.53
N SER A 27 14.36 -11.74 7.33
CA SER A 27 13.87 -11.88 8.70
C SER A 27 12.34 -11.86 8.79
N LEU A 28 11.66 -12.55 7.86
CA LEU A 28 10.20 -12.63 7.84
C LEU A 28 9.67 -13.11 9.20
N CYS A 29 8.67 -12.40 9.71
CA CYS A 29 8.06 -12.69 11.02
C CYS A 29 6.52 -12.53 10.99
N GLU A 30 5.88 -12.83 12.09
CA GLU A 30 4.42 -12.76 12.29
C GLU A 30 3.77 -11.40 12.02
N LYS A 31 4.56 -10.31 12.00
CA LYS A 31 4.08 -8.95 11.70
C LYS A 31 4.09 -8.61 10.22
N ASP A 32 4.58 -9.53 9.40
CA ASP A 32 4.71 -9.33 7.96
C ASP A 32 3.58 -9.98 7.17
N ALA A 33 3.48 -9.62 5.91
CA ALA A 33 2.62 -10.27 4.93
C ALA A 33 3.42 -10.62 3.66
N VAL A 34 3.18 -11.81 3.13
CA VAL A 34 3.75 -12.27 1.86
C VAL A 34 2.65 -12.32 0.82
N VAL A 35 2.83 -11.61 -0.29
CA VAL A 35 1.96 -11.71 -1.46
C VAL A 35 2.69 -12.50 -2.54
N ALA A 36 2.32 -13.75 -2.72
CA ALA A 36 2.85 -14.61 -3.77
C ALA A 36 2.05 -14.43 -5.07
N ILE A 37 2.72 -14.01 -6.13
CA ILE A 37 2.12 -13.65 -7.40
C ILE A 37 2.52 -14.66 -8.47
N SER A 38 1.53 -15.36 -9.01
CA SER A 38 1.72 -16.31 -10.11
C SER A 38 0.50 -16.26 -11.03
N ALA A 39 0.66 -15.85 -12.26
CA ALA A 39 -0.44 -15.78 -13.22
C ALA A 39 -1.14 -17.13 -13.38
N SER A 40 -0.39 -18.22 -13.47
CA SER A 40 -0.91 -19.60 -13.52
C SER A 40 -1.43 -20.08 -12.16
N GLY A 41 -0.83 -19.58 -11.06
CA GLY A 41 -1.08 -20.06 -9.70
C GLY A 41 -0.43 -21.40 -9.35
N TYR A 42 0.55 -21.86 -10.14
CA TYR A 42 1.19 -23.18 -9.96
C TYR A 42 2.69 -23.12 -9.65
N ALA A 43 3.34 -21.95 -9.74
CA ALA A 43 4.78 -21.82 -9.54
C ALA A 43 5.23 -22.40 -8.19
N PRO A 44 6.15 -23.40 -8.15
CA PRO A 44 6.65 -24.01 -6.92
C PRO A 44 7.24 -23.01 -5.94
N TYR A 45 7.97 -22.01 -6.45
CA TYR A 45 8.50 -20.91 -5.66
C TYR A 45 7.42 -20.19 -4.84
N CYS A 46 6.29 -19.86 -5.48
CA CYS A 46 5.18 -19.17 -4.80
C CYS A 46 4.51 -20.06 -3.75
N VAL A 47 4.33 -21.33 -4.07
CA VAL A 47 3.76 -22.34 -3.14
C VAL A 47 4.64 -22.47 -1.89
N ALA A 48 5.95 -22.63 -2.06
CA ALA A 48 6.88 -22.76 -0.95
C ALA A 48 7.00 -21.47 -0.12
N ALA A 49 6.95 -20.28 -0.77
CA ALA A 49 6.92 -18.99 -0.08
C ALA A 49 5.69 -18.87 0.85
N LEU A 50 4.50 -19.26 0.37
CA LEU A 50 3.26 -19.21 1.17
C LEU A 50 3.32 -20.18 2.36
N LYS A 51 3.77 -21.40 2.13
CA LYS A 51 3.96 -22.40 3.21
C LYS A 51 4.91 -21.89 4.29
N TYR A 52 6.03 -21.32 3.88
CA TYR A 52 6.99 -20.75 4.83
C TYR A 52 6.43 -19.55 5.57
N ALA A 53 5.73 -18.63 4.89
CA ALA A 53 5.07 -17.49 5.53
C ALA A 53 4.13 -17.93 6.64
N ARG A 54 3.25 -18.91 6.38
CA ARG A 54 2.35 -19.47 7.39
C ARG A 54 3.10 -20.16 8.54
N SER A 55 4.21 -20.85 8.25
CA SER A 55 4.99 -21.54 9.28
C SER A 55 5.63 -20.59 10.31
N VAL A 56 5.87 -19.32 9.95
CA VAL A 56 6.39 -18.28 10.84
C VAL A 56 5.31 -17.33 11.36
N GLY A 57 4.03 -17.61 11.08
CA GLY A 57 2.90 -16.80 11.51
C GLY A 57 2.65 -15.54 10.67
N ALA A 58 3.38 -15.33 9.56
CA ALA A 58 3.16 -14.22 8.65
C ALA A 58 1.90 -14.45 7.79
N LEU A 59 1.18 -13.39 7.44
CA LEU A 59 0.00 -13.47 6.59
C LEU A 59 0.39 -13.89 5.17
N ALA A 60 -0.17 -15.01 4.69
CA ALA A 60 0.08 -15.54 3.37
C ALA A 60 -1.06 -15.18 2.41
N ILE A 61 -0.76 -14.42 1.36
CA ILE A 61 -1.72 -13.97 0.34
C ILE A 61 -1.29 -14.54 -1.01
N SER A 62 -2.19 -15.24 -1.69
CA SER A 62 -2.00 -15.68 -3.07
C SER A 62 -2.70 -14.74 -4.03
N LEU A 63 -2.04 -14.43 -5.15
CA LEU A 63 -2.64 -13.75 -6.29
C LEU A 63 -2.41 -14.56 -7.56
N SER A 64 -3.49 -15.01 -8.19
CA SER A 64 -3.46 -15.77 -9.43
C SER A 64 -4.47 -15.26 -10.45
N CYS A 65 -4.25 -15.58 -11.72
CA CYS A 65 -5.18 -15.25 -12.81
C CYS A 65 -5.99 -16.49 -13.28
N ASN A 66 -6.04 -17.53 -12.45
CA ASN A 66 -6.84 -18.73 -12.62
C ASN A 66 -7.59 -19.05 -11.33
N THR A 67 -8.68 -19.81 -11.46
CA THR A 67 -9.47 -20.32 -10.32
C THR A 67 -8.91 -21.66 -9.84
N GLY A 68 -9.06 -21.93 -8.54
CA GLY A 68 -8.65 -23.21 -7.92
C GLY A 68 -7.14 -23.44 -7.96
N ALA A 69 -6.36 -22.38 -8.01
CA ALA A 69 -4.91 -22.43 -8.14
C ALA A 69 -4.24 -23.17 -6.97
N ARG A 70 -3.09 -23.81 -7.23
CA ARG A 70 -2.31 -24.49 -6.18
C ARG A 70 -1.88 -23.50 -5.09
N THR A 71 -1.48 -22.29 -5.47
CA THR A 71 -1.12 -21.22 -4.52
C THR A 71 -2.29 -20.80 -3.64
N SER A 72 -3.52 -20.83 -4.15
CA SER A 72 -4.73 -20.47 -3.39
C SER A 72 -4.98 -21.39 -2.20
N ARG A 73 -4.61 -22.66 -2.30
CA ARG A 73 -4.78 -23.67 -1.24
C ARG A 73 -3.80 -23.50 -0.09
N GLU A 74 -2.68 -22.86 -0.35
CA GLU A 74 -1.60 -22.63 0.62
C GLU A 74 -1.65 -21.23 1.24
N ALA A 75 -2.61 -20.39 0.85
CA ALA A 75 -2.76 -19.03 1.34
C ALA A 75 -3.83 -18.91 2.42
N ASP A 76 -3.69 -17.91 3.30
CA ASP A 76 -4.75 -17.49 4.22
C ASP A 76 -5.81 -16.67 3.47
N ILE A 77 -5.35 -15.88 2.47
CA ILE A 77 -6.21 -15.11 1.57
C ILE A 77 -5.84 -15.45 0.12
N ALA A 78 -6.81 -15.96 -0.63
CA ALA A 78 -6.66 -16.22 -2.05
C ALA A 78 -7.36 -15.15 -2.89
N ILE A 79 -6.60 -14.46 -3.75
CA ILE A 79 -7.13 -13.52 -4.72
C ILE A 79 -7.03 -14.18 -6.10
N GLU A 80 -8.16 -14.59 -6.62
CA GLU A 80 -8.27 -15.22 -7.94
C GLU A 80 -8.97 -14.27 -8.92
N ALA A 81 -8.26 -13.88 -9.97
CA ALA A 81 -8.76 -12.99 -11.02
C ALA A 81 -8.71 -13.68 -12.38
N PRO A 82 -9.68 -14.55 -12.70
CA PRO A 82 -9.66 -15.33 -13.93
C PRO A 82 -9.76 -14.41 -15.16
N THR A 83 -8.69 -14.34 -15.95
CA THR A 83 -8.59 -13.49 -17.14
C THR A 83 -8.90 -14.23 -18.44
N GLY A 84 -9.01 -15.56 -18.39
CA GLY A 84 -9.15 -16.41 -19.56
C GLY A 84 -7.90 -16.44 -20.44
N GLY A 85 -7.99 -17.05 -21.60
CA GLY A 85 -6.87 -17.18 -22.53
C GLY A 85 -6.37 -15.84 -23.06
N GLU A 86 -5.05 -15.70 -23.20
CA GLU A 86 -4.43 -14.52 -23.80
C GLU A 86 -4.59 -14.51 -25.34
N VAL A 87 -4.62 -13.31 -25.95
CA VAL A 87 -4.64 -13.19 -27.41
C VAL A 87 -3.39 -13.79 -28.05
N LEU A 88 -2.25 -13.71 -27.38
CA LEU A 88 -1.05 -14.47 -27.67
C LEU A 88 -0.94 -15.60 -26.63
N SER A 89 -1.28 -16.82 -27.04
CA SER A 89 -1.35 -17.98 -26.14
C SER A 89 -0.06 -18.15 -25.33
N GLY A 90 -0.20 -18.30 -24.01
CA GLY A 90 0.92 -18.47 -23.08
C GLY A 90 1.59 -17.18 -22.63
N SER A 91 1.32 -16.02 -23.24
CA SER A 91 1.95 -14.74 -22.87
C SER A 91 1.17 -14.00 -21.77
N THR A 92 1.35 -14.39 -20.52
CA THR A 92 0.63 -13.85 -19.35
C THR A 92 0.96 -12.40 -18.98
N ARG A 93 1.83 -11.74 -19.78
CA ARG A 93 2.14 -10.31 -19.64
C ARG A 93 0.99 -9.38 -20.07
N LEU A 94 -0.04 -9.88 -20.76
CA LEU A 94 -1.13 -9.10 -21.35
C LEU A 94 -2.28 -8.93 -20.34
N LYS A 95 -3.37 -9.71 -20.46
CA LYS A 95 -4.53 -9.59 -19.54
C LYS A 95 -4.18 -9.91 -18.11
N ALA A 96 -3.47 -11.01 -17.88
CA ALA A 96 -3.03 -11.42 -16.55
C ALA A 96 -2.11 -10.37 -15.90
N GLY A 97 -1.13 -9.85 -16.65
CA GLY A 97 -0.26 -8.77 -16.16
C GLY A 97 -1.04 -7.49 -15.82
N THR A 98 -2.05 -7.13 -16.64
CA THR A 98 -2.91 -5.97 -16.38
C THR A 98 -3.76 -6.18 -15.11
N ALA A 99 -4.40 -7.35 -14.96
CA ALA A 99 -5.19 -7.68 -13.78
C ALA A 99 -4.33 -7.65 -12.51
N THR A 100 -3.16 -8.28 -12.56
CA THR A 100 -2.18 -8.28 -11.46
C THR A 100 -1.81 -6.86 -11.06
N LYS A 101 -1.46 -5.98 -12.01
CA LYS A 101 -1.15 -4.57 -11.74
C LYS A 101 -2.32 -3.85 -11.03
N LEU A 102 -3.55 -4.05 -11.50
CA LEU A 102 -4.73 -3.43 -10.91
C LEU A 102 -4.94 -3.90 -9.45
N ILE A 103 -4.81 -5.19 -9.19
CA ILE A 103 -4.95 -5.78 -7.85
C ILE A 103 -3.87 -5.25 -6.91
N LEU A 104 -2.61 -5.19 -7.35
CA LEU A 104 -1.52 -4.62 -6.54
C LEU A 104 -1.75 -3.15 -6.21
N ASN A 105 -2.31 -2.38 -7.14
CA ASN A 105 -2.70 -0.99 -6.89
C ASN A 105 -3.86 -0.91 -5.88
N MET A 106 -4.85 -1.81 -5.95
CA MET A 106 -5.93 -1.87 -4.96
C MET A 106 -5.41 -2.20 -3.57
N LEU A 107 -4.55 -3.23 -3.45
CA LEU A 107 -3.95 -3.63 -2.17
C LEU A 107 -3.11 -2.50 -1.56
N SER A 108 -2.21 -1.91 -2.34
CA SER A 108 -1.33 -0.83 -1.85
C SER A 108 -2.12 0.44 -1.52
N THR A 109 -3.04 0.85 -2.38
CA THR A 109 -3.87 2.04 -2.14
C THR A 109 -4.80 1.82 -0.95
N GLY A 110 -5.47 0.66 -0.87
CA GLY A 110 -6.34 0.31 0.26
C GLY A 110 -5.59 0.33 1.59
N SER A 111 -4.38 -0.25 1.63
CA SER A 111 -3.52 -0.21 2.81
C SER A 111 -3.15 1.22 3.20
N MET A 112 -2.79 2.08 2.25
CA MET A 112 -2.47 3.49 2.53
C MET A 112 -3.68 4.28 3.03
N VAL A 113 -4.88 3.98 2.52
CA VAL A 113 -6.12 4.58 3.04
C VAL A 113 -6.36 4.18 4.49
N GLN A 114 -6.23 2.89 4.82
CA GLN A 114 -6.38 2.38 6.19
C GLN A 114 -5.34 2.97 7.17
N LEU A 115 -4.12 3.22 6.69
CA LEU A 115 -3.04 3.87 7.44
C LEU A 115 -3.23 5.41 7.57
N GLY A 116 -4.39 5.96 7.21
CA GLY A 116 -4.66 7.39 7.33
C GLY A 116 -3.79 8.28 6.43
N LYS A 117 -3.30 7.74 5.29
CA LYS A 117 -2.48 8.50 4.34
C LYS A 117 -3.31 9.35 3.37
N CYS A 118 -4.64 9.21 3.41
CA CYS A 118 -5.59 9.91 2.53
C CYS A 118 -6.64 10.69 3.34
N TYR A 119 -7.08 11.82 2.78
CA TYR A 119 -8.22 12.58 3.25
C TYR A 119 -9.11 12.90 2.05
N LYS A 120 -10.39 12.44 2.07
CA LYS A 120 -11.25 12.44 0.88
C LYS A 120 -10.52 11.69 -0.26
N ASN A 121 -10.33 12.31 -1.41
CA ASN A 121 -9.56 11.79 -2.56
C ASN A 121 -8.12 12.33 -2.63
N LEU A 122 -7.63 12.96 -1.57
CA LEU A 122 -6.31 13.61 -1.54
C LEU A 122 -5.30 12.74 -0.77
N MET A 123 -4.10 12.58 -1.32
CA MET A 123 -2.97 12.00 -0.62
C MET A 123 -2.34 13.06 0.28
N VAL A 124 -2.52 12.95 1.60
CA VAL A 124 -2.13 13.98 2.57
C VAL A 124 -0.81 13.68 3.32
N ASP A 125 -0.13 12.59 2.97
CA ASP A 125 1.11 12.15 3.63
C ASP A 125 2.34 12.44 2.74
N VAL A 126 2.41 13.64 2.17
CA VAL A 126 3.52 14.08 1.32
C VAL A 126 4.64 14.65 2.19
N LYS A 127 5.86 14.13 2.02
CA LYS A 127 7.08 14.75 2.58
C LYS A 127 7.65 15.75 1.56
N ALA A 128 7.60 17.02 1.91
CA ALA A 128 8.04 18.12 1.04
C ALA A 128 9.57 18.26 1.07
N THR A 129 10.29 17.37 0.40
CA THR A 129 11.76 17.34 0.34
C THR A 129 12.36 18.24 -0.75
N ASN A 130 11.54 18.84 -1.60
CA ASN A 130 11.97 19.76 -2.65
C ASN A 130 10.86 20.77 -2.98
N VAL A 131 11.20 21.78 -3.79
CA VAL A 131 10.29 22.88 -4.19
C VAL A 131 9.00 22.34 -4.83
N LYS A 132 9.09 21.36 -5.73
CA LYS A 132 7.94 20.75 -6.40
C LYS A 132 7.00 20.08 -5.40
N LEU A 133 7.52 19.35 -4.43
CA LEU A 133 6.72 18.66 -3.41
C LEU A 133 6.12 19.65 -2.41
N ARG A 134 6.84 20.74 -2.08
CA ARG A 134 6.29 21.84 -1.28
C ARG A 134 5.10 22.51 -1.99
N ASP A 135 5.24 22.86 -3.27
CA ASP A 135 4.13 23.41 -4.06
C ASP A 135 2.94 22.45 -4.14
N ARG A 136 3.21 21.16 -4.32
CA ARG A 136 2.16 20.13 -4.27
C ARG A 136 1.46 20.10 -2.91
N SER A 137 2.18 20.23 -1.80
CA SER A 137 1.60 20.24 -0.45
C SER A 137 0.67 21.43 -0.26
N ILE A 138 1.06 22.62 -0.73
CA ILE A 138 0.21 23.81 -0.69
C ILE A 138 -1.07 23.59 -1.51
N ARG A 139 -0.96 23.07 -2.75
CA ARG A 139 -2.14 22.77 -3.58
C ARG A 139 -3.07 21.73 -2.94
N ILE A 140 -2.53 20.74 -2.26
CA ILE A 140 -3.35 19.77 -1.51
C ILE A 140 -4.07 20.47 -0.36
N THR A 141 -3.40 21.37 0.35
CA THR A 141 -4.02 22.16 1.42
C THR A 141 -5.14 23.04 0.87
N MET A 142 -4.92 23.75 -0.24
CA MET A 142 -5.97 24.50 -0.94
C MET A 142 -7.19 23.64 -1.25
N ASN A 143 -6.98 22.50 -1.89
CA ASN A 143 -8.06 21.60 -2.30
C ASN A 143 -8.82 20.98 -1.11
N ALA A 144 -8.13 20.76 0.01
CA ALA A 144 -8.74 20.19 1.20
C ALA A 144 -9.59 21.21 1.98
N THR A 145 -9.13 22.48 2.03
CA THR A 145 -9.69 23.54 2.86
C THR A 145 -10.56 24.55 2.10
N GLY A 146 -10.38 24.66 0.77
CA GLY A 146 -11.05 25.68 -0.04
C GLY A 146 -10.39 27.07 0.03
N LEU A 147 -9.27 27.21 0.74
CA LEU A 147 -8.53 28.48 0.84
C LEU A 147 -7.84 28.82 -0.48
N ASP A 148 -7.61 30.12 -0.71
CA ASP A 148 -6.72 30.59 -1.76
C ASP A 148 -5.26 30.18 -1.48
N ARG A 149 -4.35 30.48 -2.43
CA ARG A 149 -2.96 30.04 -2.35
C ARG A 149 -2.23 30.65 -1.16
N ASP A 150 -2.39 31.96 -0.95
CA ASP A 150 -1.65 32.67 0.08
C ASP A 150 -2.07 32.24 1.48
N ALA A 151 -3.38 32.11 1.70
CA ALA A 151 -3.93 31.61 2.96
C ALA A 151 -3.58 30.13 3.21
N ALA A 152 -3.60 29.28 2.17
CA ALA A 152 -3.23 27.87 2.29
C ALA A 152 -1.73 27.69 2.56
N GLU A 153 -0.86 28.50 1.94
CA GLU A 153 0.58 28.50 2.19
C GLU A 153 0.88 28.95 3.62
N ALA A 154 0.30 30.04 4.08
CA ALA A 154 0.45 30.51 5.46
C ALA A 154 -0.05 29.47 6.49
N LEU A 155 -1.16 28.79 6.18
CA LEU A 155 -1.68 27.71 7.03
C LEU A 155 -0.73 26.52 7.05
N TYR A 156 -0.23 26.06 5.89
CA TYR A 156 0.70 24.95 5.77
C TYR A 156 2.00 25.20 6.56
N GLU A 157 2.57 26.41 6.44
CA GLU A 157 3.81 26.75 7.14
C GLU A 157 3.63 26.76 8.67
N ARG A 158 2.58 27.40 9.17
CA ARG A 158 2.34 27.46 10.62
C ARG A 158 1.92 26.12 11.21
N SER A 159 1.32 25.22 10.42
CA SER A 159 0.86 23.89 10.89
C SER A 159 1.97 22.84 10.89
N GLY A 160 3.02 23.02 10.07
CA GLY A 160 4.11 22.06 9.91
C GLY A 160 3.79 20.85 9.02
N GLY A 161 2.60 20.81 8.39
CA GLY A 161 2.24 19.74 7.48
C GLY A 161 0.78 19.74 7.01
N ILE A 162 0.50 18.99 5.93
CA ILE A 162 -0.82 18.97 5.30
C ILE A 162 -1.91 18.48 6.27
N LYS A 163 -1.66 17.39 7.00
CA LYS A 163 -2.64 16.80 7.91
C LYS A 163 -3.01 17.75 9.03
N GLN A 164 -2.01 18.37 9.65
CA GLN A 164 -2.19 19.37 10.71
C GLN A 164 -2.96 20.57 10.17
N ALA A 165 -2.58 21.08 8.98
CA ALA A 165 -3.26 22.20 8.35
C ALA A 165 -4.77 21.93 8.16
N ILE A 166 -5.13 20.74 7.67
CA ILE A 166 -6.53 20.37 7.48
C ILE A 166 -7.27 20.28 8.81
N VAL A 167 -6.68 19.64 9.83
CA VAL A 167 -7.32 19.52 11.15
C VAL A 167 -7.52 20.89 11.78
N MET A 168 -6.49 21.75 11.78
CA MET A 168 -6.56 23.11 12.32
C MET A 168 -7.65 23.94 11.61
N HIS A 169 -7.73 23.85 10.28
CA HIS A 169 -8.74 24.57 9.50
C HIS A 169 -10.17 24.11 9.82
N GLU A 170 -10.38 22.80 9.86
CA GLU A 170 -11.69 22.19 10.05
C GLU A 170 -12.23 22.31 11.49
N THR A 171 -11.35 22.50 12.47
CA THR A 171 -11.73 22.48 13.89
C THR A 171 -11.44 23.78 14.63
N GLY A 172 -10.62 24.69 14.06
CA GLY A 172 -10.10 25.87 14.78
C GLY A 172 -9.06 25.56 15.86
N ALA A 173 -8.64 24.27 16.00
CA ALA A 173 -7.71 23.85 17.01
C ALA A 173 -6.31 24.44 16.82
N ALA A 174 -5.55 24.60 17.91
CA ALA A 174 -4.14 24.93 17.87
C ALA A 174 -3.33 23.76 17.27
N ARG A 175 -2.09 24.04 16.82
CA ARG A 175 -1.21 23.06 16.19
C ARG A 175 -0.98 21.84 17.08
N GLU A 176 -0.66 22.07 18.34
CA GLU A 176 -0.38 21.00 19.34
C GLU A 176 -1.58 20.08 19.49
N GLN A 177 -2.79 20.64 19.59
CA GLN A 177 -4.04 19.86 19.68
C GLN A 177 -4.28 19.03 18.41
N ALA A 178 -3.98 19.59 17.22
CA ALA A 178 -4.10 18.89 15.95
C ALA A 178 -3.10 17.72 15.85
N GLU A 179 -1.85 17.94 16.28
CA GLU A 179 -0.80 16.91 16.31
C GLU A 179 -1.15 15.76 17.26
N ASP A 180 -1.61 16.08 18.48
CA ASP A 180 -2.01 15.08 19.46
C ASP A 180 -3.22 14.26 19.00
N ALA A 181 -4.23 14.91 18.44
CA ALA A 181 -5.39 14.23 17.90
C ALA A 181 -5.03 13.32 16.71
N LEU A 182 -4.16 13.77 15.81
CA LEU A 182 -3.65 12.95 14.71
C LEU A 182 -2.89 11.74 15.23
N LYS A 183 -2.02 11.92 16.23
CA LYS A 183 -1.27 10.84 16.86
C LYS A 183 -2.20 9.82 17.54
N ALA A 184 -3.17 10.27 18.30
CA ALA A 184 -4.15 9.43 18.97
C ALA A 184 -5.03 8.64 17.97
N CYS A 185 -5.27 9.20 16.78
CA CYS A 185 -6.09 8.59 15.73
C CYS A 185 -5.26 7.86 14.64
N GLY A 186 -4.01 7.46 14.93
CA GLY A 186 -3.15 6.74 13.98
C GLY A 186 -2.88 7.49 12.67
N GLY A 187 -2.85 8.83 12.72
CA GLY A 187 -2.63 9.70 11.56
C GLY A 187 -3.85 9.94 10.68
N SER A 188 -5.03 9.49 11.08
CA SER A 188 -6.29 9.71 10.37
C SER A 188 -6.80 11.14 10.57
N VAL A 189 -6.78 11.96 9.51
CA VAL A 189 -7.33 13.33 9.54
C VAL A 189 -8.80 13.34 9.91
N ARG A 190 -9.61 12.44 9.33
CA ARG A 190 -11.05 12.32 9.65
C ARG A 190 -11.27 11.95 11.12
N GLY A 191 -10.47 11.00 11.63
CA GLY A 191 -10.52 10.59 13.03
C GLY A 191 -10.18 11.75 13.98
N ALA A 192 -9.10 12.49 13.69
CA ALA A 192 -8.65 13.63 14.47
C ALA A 192 -9.71 14.76 14.52
N ILE A 193 -10.29 15.11 13.37
CA ILE A 193 -11.38 16.11 13.30
C ILE A 193 -12.58 15.65 14.16
N ALA A 194 -12.98 14.39 14.03
CA ALA A 194 -14.10 13.85 14.78
C ALA A 194 -13.82 13.80 16.31
N ALA A 195 -12.58 13.51 16.69
CA ALA A 195 -12.17 13.50 18.09
C ALA A 195 -12.25 14.90 18.73
N ILE A 196 -11.68 15.91 18.06
CA ILE A 196 -11.70 17.30 18.55
C ILE A 196 -13.12 17.88 18.63
N ARG A 197 -13.98 17.54 17.65
CA ARG A 197 -15.39 18.06 17.67
C ARG A 197 -16.28 17.43 18.73
N ARG A 198 -15.86 16.31 19.35
CA ARG A 198 -16.61 15.62 20.40
C ARG A 198 -16.15 15.96 21.81
N GLY A 199 -14.93 16.44 21.99
CA GLY A 199 -14.37 16.91 23.28
C GLY A 199 -14.66 18.39 23.47
#